data_06036bbdaeb4fc639c9920b260581494
#
_entry.id   06036bbdaeb4fc639c9920b260581494
#
_cell.length_a   1.000
_cell.length_b   1.000
_cell.length_c   1.000
_cell.angle_alpha   90.00
_cell.angle_beta   90.00
_cell.angle_gamma   90.00
#
_symmetry.space_group_name_H-M   'P 1'
#
loop_
_entity.id
_entity.type
_entity.pdbx_description
1 polymer ?
#
loop_
_entity_poly.entity_id
_entity_poly.type
_entity_poly.pdbx_seq_one_letter_code
_entity_poly.pdbx_strand_id
1 'polypeptide(L)'
;ITFTEYLIQEKMNYCLNCKIKPCSNKGCPLGNDIPTFIKFAKEGKIEDAYTTISKTSVLPGICGRVCPHKKQCEGSCVRGITGDSVDIGTIESYIFDKAMEQGLSLKKIYEKNCEQDNEKREILKGKKVAIIGGGPAGLTSAAFLAKDGVRSYNF
;
A
#
# COMPACT_ATOMS: atom_id res chain seq x y z
N ILE A 1 0.08 10.27 -23.42
CA ILE A 1 0.10 8.98 -22.70
C ILE A 1 1.24 8.17 -23.28
N THR A 2 2.22 7.77 -22.48
CA THR A 2 3.32 6.91 -22.89
C THR A 2 2.80 5.47 -23.13
N PHE A 3 3.57 4.66 -23.88
CA PHE A 3 3.24 3.25 -24.08
C PHE A 3 3.11 2.48 -22.75
N THR A 4 3.98 2.80 -21.79
CA THR A 4 3.94 2.21 -20.44
C THR A 4 2.66 2.58 -19.68
N GLU A 5 2.25 3.84 -19.72
CA GLU A 5 1.00 4.31 -19.11
C GLU A 5 -0.23 3.65 -19.72
N TYR A 6 -0.24 3.47 -21.04
CA TYR A 6 -1.31 2.73 -21.72
C TYR A 6 -1.40 1.28 -21.23
N LEU A 7 -0.27 0.56 -21.16
CA LEU A 7 -0.25 -0.83 -20.68
C LEU A 7 -0.73 -0.96 -19.22
N ILE A 8 -0.33 -0.03 -18.36
CA ILE A 8 -0.77 -0.02 -16.96
C ILE A 8 -2.26 0.26 -16.88
N GLN A 9 -2.78 1.18 -17.69
CA GLN A 9 -4.22 1.46 -17.73
C GLN A 9 -5.03 0.22 -18.12
N GLU A 10 -4.57 -0.56 -19.11
CA GLU A 10 -5.21 -1.83 -19.50
C GLU A 10 -5.21 -2.85 -18.36
N LYS A 11 -4.08 -2.98 -17.62
CA LYS A 11 -3.99 -3.84 -16.43
C LYS A 11 -4.98 -3.41 -15.34
N MET A 12 -5.13 -2.11 -15.09
CA MET A 12 -6.11 -1.59 -14.13
C MET A 12 -7.55 -1.81 -14.59
N ASN A 13 -7.83 -1.65 -15.90
CA ASN A 13 -9.14 -1.90 -16.50
C ASN A 13 -9.57 -3.36 -16.38
N TYR A 14 -8.62 -4.27 -16.35
CA TYR A 14 -8.88 -5.71 -16.22
C TYR A 14 -9.43 -6.10 -14.83
N CYS A 15 -9.27 -5.26 -13.81
CA CYS A 15 -9.80 -5.50 -12.47
C CYS A 15 -11.33 -5.37 -12.42
N LEU A 16 -12.01 -6.38 -11.87
CA LEU A 16 -13.49 -6.42 -11.74
C LEU A 16 -14.03 -5.57 -10.58
N ASN A 17 -13.19 -5.00 -9.75
CA ASN A 17 -13.59 -4.27 -8.55
C ASN A 17 -14.56 -5.07 -7.65
N CYS A 18 -14.20 -6.32 -7.32
CA CYS A 18 -15.03 -7.28 -6.60
C CYS A 18 -15.47 -6.77 -5.23
N LYS A 19 -16.76 -6.88 -4.89
CA LYS A 19 -17.29 -6.50 -3.56
C LYS A 19 -16.70 -7.35 -2.42
N ILE A 20 -16.50 -8.65 -2.65
CA ILE A 20 -15.98 -9.60 -1.64
C ILE A 20 -14.46 -9.46 -1.47
N LYS A 21 -13.75 -8.87 -2.44
CA LYS A 21 -12.31 -8.56 -2.41
C LYS A 21 -11.42 -9.77 -2.04
N PRO A 22 -11.48 -10.92 -2.73
CA PRO A 22 -10.71 -12.10 -2.33
C PRO A 22 -9.19 -11.86 -2.38
N CYS A 23 -8.70 -11.07 -3.33
CA CYS A 23 -7.29 -10.65 -3.40
C CYS A 23 -6.82 -9.92 -2.13
N SER A 24 -7.69 -9.13 -1.49
CA SER A 24 -7.41 -8.44 -0.23
C SER A 24 -7.58 -9.36 0.97
N ASN A 25 -8.76 -10.01 1.09
CA ASN A 25 -9.17 -10.69 2.32
C ASN A 25 -8.50 -12.06 2.52
N LYS A 26 -8.17 -12.76 1.43
CA LYS A 26 -7.56 -14.09 1.45
C LYS A 26 -6.13 -14.08 0.89
N GLY A 27 -5.86 -13.17 -0.04
CA GLY A 27 -4.61 -13.15 -0.78
C GLY A 27 -3.53 -12.28 -0.14
N CYS A 28 -3.83 -11.04 0.21
CA CYS A 28 -2.86 -10.13 0.81
C CYS A 28 -2.72 -10.37 2.32
N PRO A 29 -1.52 -10.72 2.83
CA PRO A 29 -1.33 -10.91 4.28
C PRO A 29 -1.61 -9.67 5.12
N LEU A 30 -1.47 -8.47 4.52
CA LEU A 30 -1.76 -7.19 5.17
C LEU A 30 -3.23 -6.77 5.06
N GLY A 31 -4.06 -7.52 4.29
CA GLY A 31 -5.44 -7.13 4.01
C GLY A 31 -5.57 -5.82 3.24
N ASN A 32 -4.59 -5.47 2.40
CA ASN A 32 -4.58 -4.21 1.65
C ASN A 32 -5.82 -4.11 0.75
N ASP A 33 -6.49 -2.96 0.73
CA ASP A 33 -7.73 -2.77 -0.05
C ASP A 33 -7.44 -2.60 -1.55
N ILE A 34 -7.10 -3.74 -2.19
CA ILE A 34 -6.60 -3.80 -3.56
C ILE A 34 -7.61 -3.26 -4.59
N PRO A 35 -8.89 -3.66 -4.61
CA PRO A 35 -9.82 -3.13 -5.59
C PRO A 35 -10.00 -1.61 -5.47
N THR A 36 -9.96 -1.08 -4.25
CA THR A 36 -10.15 0.35 -4.02
C THR A 36 -8.94 1.17 -4.51
N PHE A 37 -7.71 0.74 -4.22
CA PHE A 37 -6.56 1.49 -4.73
C PHE A 37 -6.43 1.38 -6.26
N ILE A 38 -6.76 0.24 -6.87
CA ILE A 38 -6.79 0.09 -8.33
C ILE A 38 -7.84 1.04 -8.94
N LYS A 39 -9.02 1.13 -8.34
CA LYS A 39 -10.07 2.07 -8.78
C LYS A 39 -9.58 3.52 -8.76
N PHE A 40 -8.98 3.97 -7.67
CA PHE A 40 -8.45 5.33 -7.60
C PHE A 40 -7.34 5.57 -8.62
N ALA A 41 -6.41 4.63 -8.78
CA ALA A 41 -5.35 4.74 -9.76
C ALA A 41 -5.89 4.82 -11.20
N LYS A 42 -6.91 4.00 -11.53
CA LYS A 42 -7.62 4.03 -12.81
C LYS A 42 -8.26 5.39 -13.10
N GLU A 43 -8.76 6.07 -12.06
CA GLU A 43 -9.33 7.41 -12.15
C GLU A 43 -8.27 8.52 -12.15
N GLY A 44 -6.97 8.19 -12.15
CA GLY A 44 -5.86 9.14 -12.09
C GLY A 44 -5.64 9.75 -10.69
N LYS A 45 -6.36 9.28 -9.67
CA LYS A 45 -6.28 9.77 -8.29
C LYS A 45 -5.15 9.07 -7.54
N ILE A 46 -3.90 9.37 -7.91
CA ILE A 46 -2.71 8.70 -7.37
C ILE A 46 -2.54 8.90 -5.86
N GLU A 47 -2.82 10.11 -5.34
CA GLU A 47 -2.76 10.39 -3.91
C GLU A 47 -3.75 9.51 -3.12
N ASP A 48 -4.99 9.36 -3.58
CA ASP A 48 -6.01 8.54 -2.93
C ASP A 48 -5.64 7.04 -3.00
N ALA A 49 -5.12 6.59 -4.15
CA ALA A 49 -4.62 5.23 -4.32
C ALA A 49 -3.47 4.93 -3.35
N TYR A 50 -2.46 5.80 -3.29
CA TYR A 50 -1.31 5.66 -2.40
C TYR A 50 -1.71 5.75 -0.93
N THR A 51 -2.63 6.65 -0.58
CA THR A 51 -3.21 6.76 0.77
C THR A 51 -3.93 5.47 1.17
N THR A 52 -4.69 4.86 0.24
CA THR A 52 -5.37 3.59 0.50
C THR A 52 -4.38 2.46 0.79
N ILE A 53 -3.31 2.33 0.00
CA ILE A 53 -2.24 1.35 0.23
C ILE A 53 -1.57 1.60 1.59
N SER A 54 -1.28 2.86 1.91
CA SER A 54 -0.52 3.26 3.10
C SER A 54 -1.27 3.05 4.42
N LYS A 55 -2.56 2.72 4.40
CA LYS A 55 -3.30 2.33 5.61
C LYS A 55 -2.76 1.05 6.23
N THR A 56 -2.34 0.11 5.41
CA THR A 56 -1.89 -1.23 5.84
C THR A 56 -0.46 -1.57 5.42
N SER A 57 0.10 -0.90 4.40
CA SER A 57 1.47 -1.14 3.93
C SER A 57 2.29 0.14 3.95
N VAL A 58 3.42 0.12 4.65
CA VAL A 58 4.39 1.23 4.68
C VAL A 58 5.52 1.06 3.67
N LEU A 59 5.56 -0.07 2.97
CA LEU A 59 6.60 -0.41 1.98
C LEU A 59 6.00 -0.81 0.62
N PRO A 60 5.03 -0.05 0.05
CA PRO A 60 4.35 -0.46 -1.16
C PRO A 60 5.29 -0.61 -2.37
N GLY A 61 6.30 0.23 -2.48
CA GLY A 61 7.29 0.13 -3.55
C GLY A 61 8.13 -1.15 -3.51
N ILE A 62 8.30 -1.75 -2.33
CA ILE A 62 8.95 -3.05 -2.15
C ILE A 62 7.95 -4.17 -2.36
N CYS A 63 6.78 -4.10 -1.71
CA CYS A 63 5.75 -5.12 -1.83
C CYS A 63 5.34 -5.37 -3.28
N GLY A 64 5.10 -4.31 -4.05
CA GLY A 64 4.75 -4.42 -5.46
C GLY A 64 5.80 -5.11 -6.34
N ARG A 65 7.07 -5.21 -5.88
CA ARG A 65 8.18 -5.81 -6.64
C ARG A 65 8.62 -7.18 -6.16
N VAL A 66 8.54 -7.45 -4.85
CA VAL A 66 9.18 -8.65 -4.27
C VAL A 66 8.21 -9.63 -3.61
N CYS A 67 6.95 -9.25 -3.36
CA CYS A 67 5.96 -10.18 -2.85
C CYS A 67 5.74 -11.36 -3.81
N PRO A 68 5.51 -12.57 -3.32
CA PRO A 68 5.16 -13.72 -4.17
C PRO A 68 3.69 -13.63 -4.61
N HIS A 69 3.35 -12.63 -5.44
CA HIS A 69 1.98 -12.24 -5.79
C HIS A 69 1.13 -13.41 -6.27
N LYS A 70 1.71 -14.34 -7.07
CA LYS A 70 1.01 -15.55 -7.58
C LYS A 70 0.59 -16.52 -6.47
N LYS A 71 1.25 -16.45 -5.29
CA LYS A 71 0.88 -17.25 -4.10
C LYS A 71 0.04 -16.47 -3.10
N GLN A 72 -0.17 -15.18 -3.34
CA GLN A 72 -0.86 -14.25 -2.46
C GLN A 72 -2.03 -13.57 -3.19
N CYS A 73 -1.97 -12.25 -3.35
CA CYS A 73 -3.07 -11.44 -3.87
C CYS A 73 -3.52 -11.84 -5.28
N GLU A 74 -2.59 -12.06 -6.20
CA GLU A 74 -2.91 -12.48 -7.57
C GLU A 74 -3.43 -13.93 -7.62
N GLY A 75 -2.87 -14.83 -6.82
CA GLY A 75 -3.36 -16.19 -6.70
C GLY A 75 -4.78 -16.32 -6.15
N SER A 76 -5.25 -15.29 -5.44
CA SER A 76 -6.65 -15.20 -4.95
C SER A 76 -7.56 -14.37 -5.85
N CYS A 77 -7.06 -13.87 -6.98
CA CYS A 77 -7.84 -13.06 -7.90
C CYS A 77 -8.89 -13.89 -8.63
N VAL A 78 -10.15 -13.42 -8.67
CA VAL A 78 -11.26 -14.08 -9.39
C VAL A 78 -10.96 -14.27 -10.86
N ARG A 79 -10.26 -13.33 -11.50
CA ARG A 79 -9.84 -13.45 -12.91
C ARG A 79 -8.98 -14.69 -13.15
N GLY A 80 -8.16 -15.09 -12.16
CA GLY A 80 -7.31 -16.27 -12.23
C GLY A 80 -8.04 -17.61 -12.27
N ILE A 81 -9.36 -17.64 -12.10
CA ILE A 81 -10.17 -18.87 -12.21
C ILE A 81 -10.32 -19.31 -13.67
N THR A 82 -10.48 -18.37 -14.59
CA THR A 82 -10.76 -18.65 -16.01
C THR A 82 -9.70 -18.09 -16.97
N GLY A 83 -8.65 -17.46 -16.46
CA GLY A 83 -7.59 -16.84 -17.26
C GLY A 83 -6.49 -16.29 -16.40
N ASP A 84 -5.85 -15.21 -16.85
CA ASP A 84 -4.80 -14.55 -16.09
C ASP A 84 -5.38 -13.71 -14.93
N SER A 85 -4.70 -13.74 -13.79
CA SER A 85 -5.01 -12.84 -12.69
C SER A 85 -4.66 -11.39 -13.05
N VAL A 86 -5.29 -10.44 -12.36
CA VAL A 86 -4.85 -9.02 -12.43
C VAL A 86 -3.41 -8.92 -11.94
N ASP A 87 -2.57 -8.19 -12.67
CA ASP A 87 -1.15 -7.94 -12.33
C ASP A 87 -1.06 -6.87 -11.23
N ILE A 88 -1.41 -7.29 -10.01
CA ILE A 88 -1.56 -6.39 -8.85
C ILE A 88 -0.21 -5.80 -8.44
N GLY A 89 0.85 -6.60 -8.48
CA GLY A 89 2.18 -6.14 -8.11
C GLY A 89 2.69 -5.01 -9.01
N THR A 90 2.51 -5.13 -10.32
CA THR A 90 2.88 -4.07 -11.27
C THR A 90 2.07 -2.79 -11.03
N ILE A 91 0.78 -2.92 -10.75
CA ILE A 91 -0.09 -1.76 -10.49
C ILE A 91 0.33 -1.07 -9.17
N GLU A 92 0.60 -1.83 -8.11
CA GLU A 92 1.06 -1.29 -6.82
C GLU A 92 2.40 -0.54 -6.97
N SER A 93 3.35 -1.12 -7.73
CA SER A 93 4.63 -0.48 -8.04
C SER A 93 4.45 0.82 -8.81
N TYR A 94 3.58 0.84 -9.81
CA TYR A 94 3.26 2.03 -10.59
C TYR A 94 2.69 3.16 -9.72
N ILE A 95 1.73 2.83 -8.84
CA ILE A 95 1.14 3.81 -7.92
C ILE A 95 2.21 4.41 -7.03
N PHE A 96 3.11 3.58 -6.48
CA PHE A 96 4.21 4.05 -5.65
C PHE A 96 5.16 4.97 -6.43
N ASP A 97 5.58 4.58 -7.63
CA ASP A 97 6.52 5.37 -8.44
C ASP A 97 5.89 6.73 -8.80
N LYS A 98 4.63 6.74 -9.22
CA LYS A 98 3.89 7.98 -9.51
C LYS A 98 3.71 8.86 -8.27
N ALA A 99 3.44 8.26 -7.11
CA ALA A 99 3.36 8.99 -5.85
C ALA A 99 4.71 9.66 -5.50
N MET A 100 5.83 8.96 -5.72
CA MET A 100 7.17 9.54 -5.50
C MET A 100 7.48 10.65 -6.50
N GLU A 101 7.14 10.49 -7.78
CA GLU A 101 7.27 11.55 -8.80
C GLU A 101 6.49 12.81 -8.41
N GLN A 102 5.32 12.66 -7.77
CA GLN A 102 4.49 13.77 -7.27
C GLN A 102 4.97 14.33 -5.90
N GLY A 103 6.07 13.81 -5.34
CA GLY A 103 6.60 14.21 -4.05
C GLY A 103 5.72 13.85 -2.86
N LEU A 104 4.85 12.85 -3.00
CA LEU A 104 4.07 12.30 -1.90
C LEU A 104 4.97 11.48 -0.99
N SER A 105 4.72 11.54 0.31
CA SER A 105 5.43 10.72 1.29
C SER A 105 4.46 10.21 2.34
N LEU A 106 4.81 9.09 3.00
CA LEU A 106 4.02 8.56 4.12
C LEU A 106 3.83 9.60 5.22
N LYS A 107 4.87 10.38 5.51
CA LYS A 107 4.81 11.46 6.50
C LYS A 107 3.71 12.46 6.15
N LYS A 108 3.71 13.00 4.92
CA LYS A 108 2.68 13.96 4.46
C LYS A 108 1.28 13.37 4.53
N ILE A 109 1.11 12.11 4.12
CA ILE A 109 -0.18 11.41 4.16
C ILE A 109 -0.66 11.22 5.59
N TYR A 110 0.21 10.81 6.49
CA TYR A 110 -0.14 10.62 7.90
C TYR A 110 -0.43 11.94 8.60
N GLU A 111 0.31 13.00 8.33
CA GLU A 111 0.04 14.34 8.88
C GLU A 111 -1.34 14.86 8.44
N LYS A 112 -1.70 14.69 7.16
CA LYS A 112 -3.00 15.10 6.62
C LYS A 112 -4.18 14.32 7.23
N ASN A 113 -3.97 13.03 7.58
CA ASN A 113 -5.03 12.15 8.10
C ASN A 113 -5.02 12.03 9.64
N CYS A 114 -4.16 12.76 10.34
CA CYS A 114 -3.90 12.60 11.77
C CYS A 114 -4.91 13.24 12.73
N GLU A 115 -5.98 13.87 12.22
CA GLU A 115 -6.98 14.51 13.09
C GLU A 115 -7.83 13.50 13.89
N GLN A 116 -7.73 12.20 13.59
CA GLN A 116 -8.67 11.20 14.11
C GLN A 116 -8.20 10.40 15.34
N ASP A 117 -6.95 10.56 15.83
CA ASP A 117 -6.44 9.73 16.95
C ASP A 117 -5.58 10.52 17.95
N ASN A 118 -6.06 11.69 18.34
CA ASN A 118 -5.35 12.57 19.27
C ASN A 118 -5.17 11.95 20.67
N GLU A 119 -6.13 11.15 21.15
CA GLU A 119 -6.09 10.55 22.47
C GLU A 119 -4.98 9.50 22.60
N LYS A 120 -4.86 8.61 21.61
CA LYS A 120 -3.78 7.61 21.53
C LYS A 120 -2.40 8.25 21.44
N ARG A 121 -2.28 9.31 20.64
CA ARG A 121 -1.03 10.06 20.48
C ARG A 121 -0.59 10.75 21.78
N GLU A 122 -1.53 11.29 22.54
CA GLU A 122 -1.21 11.93 23.81
C GLU A 122 -0.70 10.92 24.85
N ILE A 123 -1.30 9.71 24.92
CA ILE A 123 -0.84 8.60 25.77
C ILE A 123 0.58 8.14 25.40
N LEU A 124 0.92 8.18 24.12
CA LEU A 124 2.21 7.72 23.58
C LEU A 124 3.28 8.82 23.54
N LYS A 125 2.90 10.05 23.75
CA LYS A 125 3.78 11.22 23.69
C LYS A 125 4.99 11.08 24.63
N GLY A 126 6.16 11.35 24.07
CA GLY A 126 7.42 11.26 24.83
C GLY A 126 7.97 9.86 25.01
N LYS A 127 7.24 8.80 24.67
CA LYS A 127 7.77 7.43 24.68
C LYS A 127 8.83 7.26 23.59
N LYS A 128 9.85 6.45 23.90
CA LYS A 128 10.96 6.14 23.01
C LYS A 128 11.07 4.63 22.88
N VAL A 129 11.26 4.13 21.66
CA VAL A 129 11.41 2.70 21.36
C VAL A 129 12.69 2.48 20.58
N ALA A 130 13.52 1.52 21.03
CA ALA A 130 14.66 1.03 20.28
C ALA A 130 14.22 -0.16 19.42
N ILE A 131 14.61 -0.16 18.15
CA ILE A 131 14.34 -1.23 17.20
C ILE A 131 15.68 -1.82 16.77
N ILE A 132 15.85 -3.11 17.01
CA ILE A 132 17.07 -3.82 16.62
C ILE A 132 16.85 -4.43 15.24
N GLY A 133 17.61 -3.96 14.25
CA GLY A 133 17.58 -4.41 12.86
C GLY A 133 16.82 -3.47 11.91
N GLY A 134 17.48 -3.09 10.80
CA GLY A 134 16.97 -2.23 9.73
C GLY A 134 16.31 -2.99 8.57
N GLY A 135 15.89 -4.24 8.75
CA GLY A 135 15.17 -5.02 7.75
C GLY A 135 13.68 -4.60 7.62
N PRO A 136 12.93 -5.25 6.71
CA PRO A 136 11.51 -4.89 6.45
C PRO A 136 10.64 -4.86 7.72
N ALA A 137 10.85 -5.79 8.64
CA ALA A 137 10.12 -5.84 9.91
C ALA A 137 10.43 -4.62 10.80
N GLY A 138 11.72 -4.28 10.97
CA GLY A 138 12.13 -3.12 11.77
C GLY A 138 11.65 -1.79 11.16
N LEU A 139 11.80 -1.62 9.86
CA LEU A 139 11.31 -0.43 9.15
C LEU A 139 9.79 -0.27 9.23
N THR A 140 9.05 -1.39 9.09
CA THR A 140 7.60 -1.39 9.24
C THR A 140 7.18 -1.00 10.65
N SER A 141 7.81 -1.58 11.68
CA SER A 141 7.57 -1.23 13.07
C SER A 141 7.85 0.23 13.36
N ALA A 142 8.99 0.75 12.86
CA ALA A 142 9.36 2.16 13.00
C ALA A 142 8.33 3.10 12.38
N ALA A 143 7.85 2.78 11.17
CA ALA A 143 6.88 3.60 10.47
C ALA A 143 5.52 3.64 11.19
N PHE A 144 5.01 2.51 11.68
CA PHE A 144 3.77 2.49 12.46
C PHE A 144 3.91 3.18 13.81
N LEU A 145 5.01 3.02 14.51
CA LEU A 145 5.29 3.76 15.75
C LEU A 145 5.36 5.27 15.51
N ALA A 146 6.03 5.70 14.44
CA ALA A 146 6.10 7.10 14.06
C ALA A 146 4.72 7.68 13.72
N LYS A 147 3.87 6.90 13.02
CA LYS A 147 2.48 7.25 12.77
C LYS A 147 1.71 7.52 14.05
N ASP A 148 1.93 6.71 15.08
CA ASP A 148 1.30 6.86 16.40
C ASP A 148 2.00 7.92 17.29
N GLY A 149 3.01 8.62 16.79
CA GLY A 149 3.70 9.71 17.51
C GLY A 149 4.83 9.25 18.44
N VAL A 150 5.21 7.98 18.37
CA VAL A 150 6.33 7.42 19.15
C VAL A 150 7.66 7.68 18.44
N ARG A 151 8.67 8.15 19.17
CA ARG A 151 10.02 8.29 18.64
C ARG A 151 10.73 6.93 18.65
N SER A 152 11.06 6.41 17.47
CA SER A 152 11.81 5.16 17.31
C SER A 152 13.25 5.41 16.86
N TYR A 153 14.16 4.56 17.31
CA TYR A 153 15.58 4.53 16.93
C TYR A 153 15.90 3.13 16.39
N ASN A 154 16.39 3.06 15.17
CA ASN A 154 16.82 1.81 14.55
C ASN A 154 18.33 1.64 14.73
N PHE A 155 18.75 0.43 15.09
CA PHE A 155 20.14 0.03 15.30
C PHE A 155 20.48 -1.16 14.44
#